data_a142d496ac8d61af54e68149ac08364d
#
_entry.id   a142d496ac8d61af54e68149ac08364d
#
_cell.length_a   1.000
_cell.length_b   1.000
_cell.length_c   1.000
_cell.angle_alpha   90.00
_cell.angle_beta   90.00
_cell.angle_gamma   90.00
#
_symmetry.space_group_name_H-M   'P 1'
#
loop_
_entity.id
_entity.type
_entity.pdbx_description
1 polymer ?
#
loop_
_entity_poly.entity_id
_entity_poly.type
_entity_poly.pdbx_seq_one_letter_code
_entity_poly.pdbx_strand_id
1 'polypeptide(L)'
;DDMAYLCMVYMDRVPADEDCLLCADCGPIAVAYTVWSLEKGYGRKIIMAARDIIQETWRFKRLVTLSPKTDMAMKFHLSNGAKLIAENLTTNNFEYPINY
;
A
#
# COMPACT_ATOMS: atom_id res chain seq x y z
N ASP A 1 3.62 -16.94 1.96
CA ASP A 1 3.69 -17.49 0.62
C ASP A 1 4.94 -17.01 -0.09
N ASP A 2 5.74 -17.95 -0.62
CA ASP A 2 7.02 -17.64 -1.25
C ASP A 2 6.89 -16.97 -2.62
N MET A 3 5.68 -16.88 -3.16
CA MET A 3 5.44 -16.32 -4.50
C MET A 3 5.33 -14.80 -4.49
N ALA A 4 4.99 -14.21 -3.37
CA ALA A 4 4.88 -12.77 -3.22
C ALA A 4 4.94 -12.40 -1.75
N TYR A 5 5.36 -11.17 -1.45
CA TYR A 5 5.25 -10.63 -0.10
C TYR A 5 4.95 -9.15 -0.14
N LEU A 6 4.45 -8.67 0.97
CA LEU A 6 4.07 -7.28 1.14
C LEU A 6 4.48 -6.84 2.55
N CYS A 7 5.09 -5.67 2.64
CA CYS A 7 5.49 -5.07 3.91
C CYS A 7 4.60 -3.89 4.22
N MET A 8 4.10 -3.83 5.45
CA MET A 8 3.23 -2.75 5.90
C MET A 8 3.67 -2.18 7.24
N VAL A 9 3.39 -0.90 7.42
CA VAL A 9 3.44 -0.23 8.73
C VAL A 9 2.12 0.47 8.97
N TYR A 10 1.86 0.86 10.22
CA TYR A 10 0.62 1.52 10.61
C TYR A 10 0.94 2.90 11.13
N MET A 11 0.26 3.92 10.61
CA MET A 11 0.61 5.32 10.85
C MET A 11 -0.63 6.16 11.09
N ASP A 12 -0.44 7.34 11.66
CA ASP A 12 -1.52 8.32 11.83
C ASP A 12 -1.62 9.29 10.66
N ARG A 13 -0.69 9.22 9.70
CA ARG A 13 -0.66 10.10 8.52
C ARG A 13 -0.12 9.33 7.32
N VAL A 14 -0.37 9.87 6.11
CA VAL A 14 0.17 9.31 4.88
C VAL A 14 1.62 9.78 4.74
N PRO A 15 2.59 8.85 4.65
CA PRO A 15 4.00 9.25 4.52
C PRO A 15 4.33 9.75 3.13
N ALA A 16 5.24 10.73 3.03
CA ALA A 16 5.70 11.26 1.76
C ALA A 16 6.98 10.57 1.26
N ASP A 17 7.74 9.95 2.15
CA ASP A 17 8.97 9.26 1.81
C ASP A 17 9.27 8.16 2.84
N GLU A 18 10.36 7.43 2.58
CA GLU A 18 10.75 6.30 3.44
C GLU A 18 11.20 6.73 4.83
N ASP A 19 11.75 7.94 4.97
CA ASP A 19 12.16 8.43 6.30
C ASP A 19 10.96 8.60 7.23
N CYS A 20 9.79 8.93 6.68
CA CYS A 20 8.57 9.03 7.47
C CYS A 20 8.15 7.70 8.08
N LEU A 21 8.55 6.57 7.49
CA LEU A 21 8.21 5.25 8.02
C LEU A 21 8.84 4.97 9.38
N LEU A 22 9.95 5.66 9.69
CA LEU A 22 10.62 5.52 10.99
C LEU A 22 9.76 6.07 12.13
N CYS A 23 8.75 6.86 11.81
CA CYS A 23 7.83 7.45 12.78
C CYS A 23 6.52 6.69 12.89
N ALA A 24 6.44 5.44 12.42
CA ALA A 24 5.25 4.64 12.48
C ALA A 24 4.80 4.43 13.94
N ASP A 25 3.52 4.61 14.22
CA ASP A 25 3.00 4.67 15.57
C ASP A 25 1.74 3.85 15.81
N CYS A 26 1.47 2.85 14.96
CA CYS A 26 0.28 2.00 15.05
C CYS A 26 -1.04 2.75 14.85
N GLY A 27 -1.03 3.82 14.07
CA GLY A 27 -2.22 4.60 13.76
C GLY A 27 -3.20 3.89 12.86
N PRO A 28 -4.31 4.56 12.46
CA PRO A 28 -5.41 3.93 11.72
C PRO A 28 -5.16 3.77 10.22
N ILE A 29 -4.03 4.23 9.70
CA ILE A 29 -3.70 4.11 8.28
C ILE A 29 -2.71 2.98 8.09
N ALA A 30 -3.09 1.97 7.30
CA ALA A 30 -2.17 0.91 6.90
C ALA A 30 -1.41 1.36 5.66
N VAL A 31 -0.08 1.34 5.71
CA VAL A 31 0.79 1.79 4.63
C VAL A 31 1.57 0.61 4.07
N ALA A 32 1.26 0.22 2.84
CA ALA A 32 2.03 -0.79 2.11
C ALA A 32 3.20 -0.11 1.44
N TYR A 33 4.42 -0.40 1.87
CA TYR A 33 5.61 0.26 1.34
C TYR A 33 6.49 -0.65 0.49
N THR A 34 6.25 -1.96 0.50
CA THR A 34 6.94 -2.91 -0.37
C THR A 34 5.95 -3.96 -0.83
N VAL A 35 5.84 -4.13 -2.15
CA VAL A 35 5.09 -5.24 -2.75
C VAL A 35 6.03 -5.93 -3.73
N TRP A 36 6.22 -7.23 -3.54
CA TRP A 36 7.11 -8.01 -4.38
C TRP A 36 6.42 -9.30 -4.80
N SER A 37 6.63 -9.70 -6.06
CA SER A 37 6.10 -10.97 -6.54
C SER A 37 7.10 -11.65 -7.45
N LEU A 38 7.17 -12.98 -7.36
CA LEU A 38 8.03 -13.78 -8.22
C LEU A 38 7.45 -13.92 -9.63
N GLU A 39 6.13 -14.01 -9.74
CA GLU A 39 5.45 -14.18 -11.01
C GLU A 39 4.34 -13.18 -11.18
N LYS A 40 3.97 -12.93 -12.45
CA LYS A 40 2.88 -12.01 -12.80
C LYS A 40 1.56 -12.47 -12.16
N GLY A 41 0.84 -11.53 -11.60
CA GLY A 41 -0.46 -11.78 -10.97
C GLY A 41 -0.40 -11.99 -9.47
N TYR A 42 0.71 -12.44 -8.90
CA TYR A 42 0.80 -12.66 -7.46
C TYR A 42 0.87 -11.37 -6.66
N GLY A 43 1.44 -10.30 -7.25
CA GLY A 43 1.43 -8.99 -6.60
C GLY A 43 0.01 -8.48 -6.36
N ARG A 44 -0.86 -8.64 -7.36
CA ARG A 44 -2.28 -8.28 -7.22
C ARG A 44 -2.97 -9.13 -6.14
N LYS A 45 -2.72 -10.43 -6.14
CA LYS A 45 -3.33 -11.32 -5.15
C LYS A 45 -2.96 -10.94 -3.73
N ILE A 46 -1.70 -10.61 -3.48
CA ILE A 46 -1.25 -10.30 -2.13
C ILE A 46 -1.79 -8.94 -1.66
N ILE A 47 -1.87 -7.94 -2.54
CA ILE A 47 -2.41 -6.63 -2.14
C ILE A 47 -3.92 -6.72 -1.90
N MET A 48 -4.64 -7.51 -2.69
CA MET A 48 -6.06 -7.73 -2.47
C MET A 48 -6.33 -8.51 -1.19
N ALA A 49 -5.49 -9.51 -0.89
CA ALA A 49 -5.59 -10.25 0.37
C ALA A 49 -5.35 -9.33 1.57
N ALA A 50 -4.37 -8.44 1.48
CA ALA A 50 -4.11 -7.46 2.53
C ALA A 50 -5.31 -6.53 2.73
N ARG A 51 -5.92 -6.06 1.64
CA ARG A 51 -7.13 -5.23 1.72
C ARG A 51 -8.25 -5.97 2.44
N ASP A 52 -8.48 -7.23 2.10
CA ASP A 52 -9.53 -8.03 2.71
C ASP A 52 -9.31 -8.20 4.21
N ILE A 53 -8.07 -8.46 4.63
CA ILE A 53 -7.73 -8.58 6.05
C ILE A 53 -8.00 -7.25 6.77
N ILE A 54 -7.61 -6.14 6.17
CA ILE A 54 -7.81 -4.82 6.75
C ILE A 54 -9.30 -4.52 6.90
N GLN A 55 -10.11 -4.86 5.89
CA GLN A 55 -11.56 -4.68 5.96
C GLN A 55 -12.19 -5.53 7.08
N GLU A 56 -11.71 -6.75 7.28
CA GLU A 56 -12.25 -7.65 8.31
C GLU A 56 -11.91 -7.19 9.72
N THR A 57 -10.77 -6.51 9.92
CA THR A 57 -10.34 -6.12 11.27
C THR A 57 -11.10 -4.91 11.80
N TRP A 58 -11.67 -4.09 10.94
CA TRP A 58 -12.36 -2.84 11.32
C TRP A 58 -11.48 -1.83 12.07
N ARG A 59 -10.21 -2.16 12.24
CA ARG A 59 -9.26 -1.34 13.00
C ARG A 59 -8.72 -0.18 12.17
N PHE A 60 -8.53 -0.41 10.86
CA PHE A 60 -7.91 0.55 9.98
C PHE A 60 -8.96 1.26 9.14
N LYS A 61 -8.74 2.55 8.90
CA LYS A 61 -9.66 3.38 8.13
C LYS A 61 -9.21 3.57 6.70
N ARG A 62 -7.92 3.38 6.43
CA ARG A 62 -7.35 3.61 5.12
C ARG A 62 -6.27 2.58 4.81
N LEU A 63 -6.16 2.22 3.54
CA LEU A 63 -5.04 1.44 3.01
C LEU A 63 -4.38 2.27 1.93
N VAL A 64 -3.18 2.77 2.20
CA VAL A 64 -2.40 3.58 1.26
C VAL A 64 -1.07 2.91 0.96
N THR A 65 -0.41 3.36 -0.10
CA THR A 65 0.93 2.84 -0.46
C THR A 65 1.95 3.95 -0.37
N LEU A 66 3.20 3.55 -0.19
CA LEU A 66 4.36 4.41 -0.44
C LEU A 66 5.14 3.72 -1.56
N SER A 67 5.04 4.24 -2.77
CA SER A 67 5.48 3.55 -3.98
C SER A 67 6.58 4.33 -4.69
N PRO A 68 7.51 3.65 -5.38
CA PRO A 68 8.48 4.37 -6.21
C PRO A 68 7.80 5.08 -7.37
N LYS A 69 8.42 6.14 -7.86
CA LYS A 69 7.89 6.91 -9.00
C LYS A 69 8.29 6.25 -10.31
N THR A 70 7.72 5.08 -10.58
CA THR A 70 7.97 4.32 -11.81
C THR A 70 6.66 4.06 -12.54
N ASP A 71 6.74 3.94 -13.85
CA ASP A 71 5.56 3.59 -14.66
C ASP A 71 5.00 2.24 -14.27
N MET A 72 5.89 1.29 -13.94
CA MET A 72 5.47 -0.05 -13.54
C MET A 72 4.62 -0.01 -12.26
N ALA A 73 5.06 0.71 -11.24
CA ALA A 73 4.31 0.82 -9.99
C ALA A 73 2.98 1.55 -10.21
N MET A 74 2.98 2.62 -11.01
CA MET A 74 1.76 3.35 -11.31
C MET A 74 0.74 2.47 -12.03
N LYS A 75 1.16 1.77 -13.07
CA LYS A 75 0.27 0.86 -13.79
C LYS A 75 -0.26 -0.24 -12.88
N PHE A 76 0.59 -0.79 -12.03
CA PHE A 76 0.20 -1.85 -11.11
C PHE A 76 -0.91 -1.39 -10.17
N HIS A 77 -0.71 -0.29 -9.47
CA HIS A 77 -1.69 0.17 -8.49
C HIS A 77 -2.97 0.67 -9.14
N LEU A 78 -2.89 1.43 -10.23
CA LEU A 78 -4.08 1.91 -10.92
C LEU A 78 -4.90 0.76 -11.50
N SER A 79 -4.24 -0.25 -12.07
CA SER A 79 -4.95 -1.40 -12.63
C SER A 79 -5.62 -2.27 -11.56
N ASN A 80 -5.16 -2.18 -10.31
CA ASN A 80 -5.75 -2.89 -9.19
C ASN A 80 -6.88 -2.10 -8.51
N GLY A 81 -7.22 -0.93 -9.02
CA GLY A 81 -8.33 -0.14 -8.50
C GLY A 81 -7.95 0.94 -7.50
N ALA A 82 -6.66 1.16 -7.27
CA ALA A 82 -6.22 2.23 -6.40
C ALA A 82 -6.29 3.59 -7.08
N LYS A 83 -6.32 4.65 -6.29
CA LYS A 83 -6.27 6.03 -6.77
C LYS A 83 -4.96 6.68 -6.39
N LEU A 84 -4.39 7.47 -7.30
CA LEU A 84 -3.23 8.30 -6.98
C LEU A 84 -3.71 9.47 -6.13
N ILE A 85 -3.22 9.57 -4.89
CA ILE A 85 -3.64 10.60 -3.95
C ILE A 85 -2.58 11.66 -3.69
N ALA A 86 -1.30 11.34 -3.95
CA ALA A 86 -0.22 12.31 -3.77
C ALA A 86 0.97 11.93 -4.64
N GLU A 87 1.62 12.95 -5.18
CA GLU A 87 2.90 12.81 -5.87
C GLU A 87 3.93 13.57 -5.05
N ASN A 88 4.93 12.86 -4.55
CA ASN A 88 5.97 13.41 -3.69
C ASN A 88 7.27 13.55 -4.48
N LEU A 89 8.31 14.04 -3.85
CA LEU A 89 9.58 14.26 -4.54
C LEU A 89 10.16 12.95 -5.11
N THR A 90 10.16 11.88 -4.32
CA THR A 90 10.75 10.59 -4.71
C THR A 90 9.76 9.43 -4.73
N THR A 91 8.51 9.65 -4.31
CA THR A 91 7.51 8.59 -4.19
C THR A 91 6.15 9.06 -4.67
N ASN A 92 5.25 8.10 -4.84
CA ASN A 92 3.82 8.35 -5.03
C ASN A 92 3.03 7.61 -3.96
N ASN A 93 1.91 8.19 -3.54
CA ASN A 93 0.96 7.51 -2.67
C ASN A 93 -0.29 7.13 -3.46
N PHE A 94 -0.70 5.88 -3.35
CA PHE A 94 -1.96 5.39 -3.89
C PHE A 94 -2.84 4.93 -2.74
N GLU A 95 -4.13 5.02 -2.92
CA GLU A 95 -5.08 4.58 -1.91
C GLU A 95 -6.02 3.53 -2.49
N TYR A 96 -6.16 2.40 -1.80
CA TYR A 96 -7.10 1.35 -2.15
C TYR A 96 -8.40 1.58 -1.38
N PRO A 97 -9.57 1.46 -2.04
CA PRO A 97 -10.85 1.64 -1.35
C PRO A 97 -11.09 0.52 -0.35
N ILE A 98 -11.61 0.89 0.81
CA ILE A 98 -12.02 -0.05 1.86
C ILE A 98 -13.52 0.19 2.09
N ASN A 99 -14.28 -0.89 2.03
CA ASN A 99 -15.73 -0.84 2.18
C ASN A 99 -16.13 -1.39 3.56
N TYR A 100 -16.52 -0.48 4.43
CA TYR A 100 -17.05 -0.86 5.74
C TYR A 100 -18.56 -0.77 5.79
#